data_fb67bf21d223ab2edfcea4d023414c49
#
_entry.id   fb67bf21d223ab2edfcea4d023414c49
#
_cell.length_a   1.000
_cell.length_b   1.000
_cell.length_c   1.000
_cell.angle_alpha   90.00
_cell.angle_beta   90.00
_cell.angle_gamma   90.00
#
_symmetry.space_group_name_H-M   'P 1'
#
loop_
_entity.id
_entity.type
_entity.pdbx_description
1 polymer ?
#
loop_
_entity_poly.entity_id
_entity_poly.type
_entity_poly.pdbx_seq_one_letter_code
_entity_poly.pdbx_strand_id
1 'polypeptide(L)'
;MNAVQTYGLRGAVVCLALLVGGTAYGQSNVPAPRDVLSPIPTAEAPAPPAPAKPADAATAPGAAVVPSPSQLSAPSQQGAAPEKNATAPAAPAGAAATAPQTPLGQPGQKAEAKPKKKKASPPERETALSQDSTPVFQTETPFATARAADQYARIVEAGGWPAISRPLNPSAKGKEVATLRQRLAAEGDLEGADAAAEKWDPALTAAVNRFQFRHGLKQTGIVAGATLKAMNVPAEQRLRQLQASARRLENVHFAFGGRYVVVNIPSAAVDAVEDGRVVHRYVAVVGDVEHRSPDIEAKISAININPTWTVPTSIIKNEIIPKMRQNPKYLAKAKIRILDGRGREIDPGKIDWSSEKAANYTLRQDSGAGNSLGSIRIAMPNKLAVYMHDTPSKRLFSSDYRFLSHGCVRVEGVYDLAAWLLEGVQHSGGGAWDKHALLQAIASGEREDIRLARPVPVIWLYMTGWASADGTVHFRDDVYGIDDSAQTTAQAQPQATTR
;
A
#
# COMPACT_ATOMS: atom_id res chain seq x y z
N MET A 1 4.69 9.09 78.59
CA MET A 1 5.17 7.82 79.18
C MET A 1 5.52 6.87 78.05
N ASN A 2 6.78 6.63 77.93
CA ASN A 2 7.51 5.44 77.37
C ASN A 2 7.21 5.05 75.92
N ALA A 3 8.14 4.97 75.08
CA ALA A 3 9.59 4.79 74.87
C ALA A 3 9.71 3.96 73.58
N VAL A 4 10.33 4.51 72.59
CA VAL A 4 11.59 4.16 71.93
C VAL A 4 11.89 2.64 71.84
N GLN A 5 12.06 2.14 70.59
CA GLN A 5 13.31 1.44 70.25
C GLN A 5 13.46 1.21 68.74
N THR A 6 14.45 1.84 68.20
CA THR A 6 15.17 1.59 66.96
C THR A 6 16.00 0.29 67.09
N TYR A 7 16.05 -0.54 66.04
CA TYR A 7 17.20 -1.40 65.76
C TYR A 7 17.46 -1.45 64.25
N GLY A 8 18.58 -0.89 63.85
CA GLY A 8 19.21 -1.17 62.57
C GLY A 8 20.17 -2.38 62.74
N LEU A 9 20.31 -3.14 61.68
CA LEU A 9 21.46 -4.05 61.58
C LEU A 9 21.98 -4.06 60.12
N ARG A 10 23.23 -3.70 60.00
CA ARG A 10 24.13 -3.88 58.88
C ARG A 10 24.66 -5.32 58.89
N GLY A 11 25.00 -5.85 57.75
CA GLY A 11 25.87 -7.03 57.60
C GLY A 11 25.54 -7.75 56.31
N ALA A 12 26.33 -7.99 55.45
CA ALA A 12 27.73 -8.18 55.19
C ALA A 12 27.83 -9.08 53.94
N VAL A 13 28.66 -8.64 53.02
CA VAL A 13 29.08 -9.38 51.83
C VAL A 13 29.84 -10.63 52.28
N VAL A 14 29.55 -11.80 51.74
CA VAL A 14 30.40 -12.97 51.77
C VAL A 14 30.62 -13.48 50.38
N CYS A 15 31.84 -13.19 49.84
CA CYS A 15 32.45 -13.92 48.76
C CYS A 15 32.89 -15.30 49.29
N LEU A 16 32.48 -16.37 48.64
CA LEU A 16 33.08 -17.69 48.86
C LEU A 16 33.63 -18.20 47.51
N ALA A 17 34.94 -18.11 47.39
CA ALA A 17 35.74 -18.84 46.42
C ALA A 17 36.02 -20.25 46.98
N LEU A 18 35.76 -21.29 46.25
CA LEU A 18 36.23 -22.62 46.51
C LEU A 18 36.96 -23.17 45.30
N LEU A 19 38.21 -23.49 45.52
CA LEU A 19 39.20 -24.10 44.66
C LEU A 19 39.10 -25.63 44.68
N VAL A 20 39.30 -26.20 43.49
CA VAL A 20 40.09 -27.43 43.18
C VAL A 20 39.57 -28.80 43.66
N GLY A 21 39.33 -29.64 42.69
CA GLY A 21 39.27 -31.10 42.83
C GLY A 21 39.26 -31.74 41.45
N GLY A 22 40.41 -31.99 40.87
CA GLY A 22 40.57 -32.73 39.62
C GLY A 22 40.42 -34.22 39.86
N THR A 23 39.69 -34.90 38.97
CA THR A 23 39.88 -36.33 38.70
C THR A 23 39.84 -36.56 37.22
N ALA A 24 40.93 -37.03 36.72
CA ALA A 24 41.13 -37.53 35.37
C ALA A 24 40.39 -38.87 35.19
N TYR A 25 39.56 -38.99 34.15
CA TYR A 25 39.20 -40.30 33.60
C TYR A 25 39.01 -40.20 32.07
N GLY A 26 39.82 -41.03 31.41
CA GLY A 26 39.43 -41.76 30.22
C GLY A 26 39.44 -41.02 28.87
N GLN A 27 40.56 -41.02 28.20
CA GLN A 27 40.64 -40.83 26.75
C GLN A 27 39.89 -41.99 26.05
N SER A 28 38.80 -41.76 25.40
CA SER A 28 38.24 -42.62 24.37
C SER A 28 38.61 -42.07 23.00
N ASN A 29 39.47 -42.79 22.31
CA ASN A 29 39.82 -42.59 20.92
C ASN A 29 38.59 -42.62 20.03
N VAL A 30 38.24 -41.51 19.40
CA VAL A 30 37.37 -41.47 18.23
C VAL A 30 38.27 -41.15 17.02
N PRO A 31 38.31 -42.02 16.02
CA PRO A 31 39.15 -41.79 14.84
C PRO A 31 38.56 -40.66 13.99
N ALA A 32 39.44 -39.79 13.48
CA ALA A 32 39.11 -38.73 12.53
C ALA A 32 38.48 -39.32 11.24
N PRO A 33 37.49 -38.65 10.62
CA PRO A 33 36.99 -39.08 9.32
C PRO A 33 38.07 -38.86 8.25
N ARG A 34 38.34 -39.91 7.52
CA ARG A 34 39.20 -39.88 6.34
C ARG A 34 38.53 -39.14 5.22
N ASP A 35 39.26 -38.20 4.64
CA ASP A 35 38.97 -37.61 3.32
C ASP A 35 38.87 -38.74 2.28
N VAL A 36 37.64 -38.87 1.70
CA VAL A 36 37.41 -39.59 0.47
C VAL A 36 36.83 -38.62 -0.54
N LEU A 37 37.74 -37.92 -1.20
CA LEU A 37 37.43 -37.23 -2.44
C LEU A 37 37.41 -38.25 -3.56
N SER A 38 36.25 -38.73 -3.97
CA SER A 38 36.03 -39.33 -5.27
C SER A 38 35.25 -38.36 -6.15
N PRO A 39 35.70 -38.10 -7.38
CA PRO A 39 35.02 -37.17 -8.27
C PRO A 39 33.71 -37.77 -8.75
N ILE A 40 32.62 -36.99 -8.61
CA ILE A 40 31.32 -37.26 -9.21
C ILE A 40 31.44 -37.06 -10.72
N PRO A 41 31.02 -37.99 -11.57
CA PRO A 41 31.04 -37.79 -13.02
C PRO A 41 30.01 -36.70 -13.40
N THR A 42 30.49 -35.71 -14.11
CA THR A 42 29.67 -34.71 -14.79
C THR A 42 28.73 -35.39 -15.80
N ALA A 43 27.45 -35.41 -15.52
CA ALA A 43 26.44 -35.72 -16.49
C ALA A 43 26.34 -34.58 -17.52
N GLU A 44 26.71 -34.90 -18.73
CA GLU A 44 26.60 -34.03 -19.91
C GLU A 44 25.12 -33.72 -20.16
N ALA A 45 24.79 -32.44 -20.25
CA ALA A 45 23.43 -31.94 -20.54
C ALA A 45 23.06 -32.36 -21.98
N PRO A 46 21.86 -32.85 -22.24
CA PRO A 46 21.43 -33.17 -23.60
C PRO A 46 21.29 -31.91 -24.45
N ALA A 47 21.83 -31.95 -25.66
CA ALA A 47 21.75 -30.90 -26.66
C ALA A 47 20.29 -30.60 -27.06
N PRO A 48 19.96 -29.37 -27.42
CA PRO A 48 18.61 -29.00 -27.86
C PRO A 48 18.29 -29.69 -29.21
N PRO A 49 17.01 -30.12 -29.41
CA PRO A 49 16.63 -30.72 -30.68
C PRO A 49 16.66 -29.72 -31.83
N ALA A 50 17.14 -30.14 -32.97
CA ALA A 50 17.19 -29.40 -34.22
C ALA A 50 15.77 -29.08 -34.74
N PRO A 51 15.59 -27.99 -35.52
CA PRO A 51 14.29 -27.62 -36.07
C PRO A 51 13.82 -28.62 -37.13
N ALA A 52 12.59 -29.10 -36.98
CA ALA A 52 11.93 -29.96 -37.95
C ALA A 52 11.62 -29.21 -39.24
N LYS A 53 11.94 -29.85 -40.39
CA LYS A 53 11.55 -29.43 -41.74
C LYS A 53 10.03 -29.57 -41.92
N PRO A 54 9.40 -28.75 -42.77
CA PRO A 54 7.98 -28.86 -43.08
C PRO A 54 7.72 -30.10 -43.96
N ALA A 55 6.74 -30.92 -43.56
CA ALA A 55 6.19 -31.99 -44.35
C ALA A 55 4.95 -31.53 -45.11
N ASP A 56 4.85 -32.05 -46.34
CA ASP A 56 3.90 -31.73 -47.36
C ASP A 56 2.44 -32.03 -47.01
N ALA A 57 1.57 -31.32 -47.71
CA ALA A 57 0.14 -31.41 -47.69
C ALA A 57 -0.42 -32.81 -48.09
N ALA A 58 -1.41 -33.31 -47.34
CA ALA A 58 -2.38 -34.27 -47.83
C ALA A 58 -3.74 -34.07 -47.18
N THR A 59 -4.64 -33.58 -48.01
CA THR A 59 -6.08 -33.87 -48.19
C THR A 59 -6.93 -34.21 -46.97
N ALA A 60 -7.95 -33.38 -46.77
CA ALA A 60 -9.13 -33.58 -45.91
C ALA A 60 -10.01 -34.77 -46.36
N PRO A 61 -10.91 -35.30 -45.50
CA PRO A 61 -12.26 -34.79 -45.57
C PRO A 61 -13.06 -34.76 -44.24
N GLY A 62 -14.12 -33.98 -44.21
CA GLY A 62 -15.31 -34.23 -43.39
C GLY A 62 -15.66 -33.15 -42.38
N ALA A 63 -16.53 -32.27 -42.80
CA ALA A 63 -17.19 -31.25 -41.98
C ALA A 63 -18.13 -31.88 -40.94
N ALA A 64 -18.15 -31.35 -39.74
CA ALA A 64 -19.28 -31.38 -38.86
C ALA A 64 -19.56 -29.96 -38.36
N VAL A 65 -20.66 -29.45 -38.84
CA VAL A 65 -21.28 -28.14 -38.51
C VAL A 65 -21.90 -28.28 -37.13
N VAL A 66 -21.57 -27.38 -36.22
CA VAL A 66 -22.36 -27.15 -34.98
C VAL A 66 -22.90 -25.74 -35.02
N PRO A 67 -24.21 -25.55 -34.82
CA PRO A 67 -24.88 -24.29 -35.07
C PRO A 67 -24.77 -23.30 -33.91
N SER A 68 -24.67 -22.01 -34.26
CA SER A 68 -24.83 -20.86 -33.39
C SER A 68 -26.26 -20.78 -32.84
N PRO A 69 -26.48 -20.37 -31.60
CA PRO A 69 -27.80 -20.01 -31.13
C PRO A 69 -28.11 -18.55 -31.48
N SER A 70 -29.27 -18.46 -32.11
CA SER A 70 -29.95 -17.25 -32.59
C SER A 70 -30.35 -16.28 -31.49
N GLN A 71 -30.38 -15.04 -31.88
CA GLN A 71 -31.02 -13.87 -31.35
C GLN A 71 -32.39 -14.15 -30.67
N LEU A 72 -32.59 -13.56 -29.51
CA LEU A 72 -33.92 -13.29 -28.98
C LEU A 72 -34.08 -11.77 -28.80
N SER A 73 -35.10 -11.31 -29.53
CA SER A 73 -35.57 -9.94 -29.68
C SER A 73 -36.12 -9.37 -28.37
N ALA A 74 -35.98 -8.07 -28.21
CA ALA A 74 -36.64 -7.24 -27.22
C ALA A 74 -38.15 -7.06 -27.56
N PRO A 75 -39.00 -6.77 -26.60
CA PRO A 75 -40.22 -6.05 -26.84
C PRO A 75 -40.11 -4.57 -26.45
N SER A 76 -40.50 -3.76 -27.40
CA SER A 76 -40.79 -2.33 -27.27
C SER A 76 -41.98 -2.12 -26.34
N GLN A 77 -41.94 -1.12 -25.47
CA GLN A 77 -43.14 -0.39 -25.06
C GLN A 77 -42.87 1.11 -25.05
N GLN A 78 -43.66 1.78 -25.85
CA GLN A 78 -43.90 3.21 -25.95
C GLN A 78 -44.63 3.72 -24.71
N GLY A 79 -44.42 4.97 -24.36
CA GLY A 79 -45.32 5.69 -23.48
C GLY A 79 -44.79 7.05 -23.01
N ALA A 80 -45.06 8.07 -23.83
CA ALA A 80 -45.53 9.42 -23.49
C ALA A 80 -44.65 10.36 -22.62
N ALA A 81 -44.26 11.43 -23.27
CA ALA A 81 -43.93 12.72 -22.64
C ALA A 81 -45.22 13.38 -22.08
N PRO A 82 -45.08 14.37 -21.19
CA PRO A 82 -45.48 15.70 -21.61
C PRO A 82 -44.48 16.82 -21.32
N GLU A 83 -44.49 17.76 -22.25
CA GLU A 83 -43.93 19.10 -22.17
C GLU A 83 -44.49 19.93 -21.00
N LYS A 84 -43.71 20.89 -20.51
CA LYS A 84 -43.98 22.34 -20.54
C LYS A 84 -42.97 23.17 -19.76
N ASN A 85 -42.36 24.08 -20.52
CA ASN A 85 -42.25 25.52 -20.33
C ASN A 85 -41.69 26.09 -19.01
N ALA A 86 -40.56 26.84 -19.07
CA ALA A 86 -40.66 28.31 -19.12
C ALA A 86 -39.23 28.94 -19.14
N THR A 87 -38.94 29.64 -20.16
CA THR A 87 -38.64 31.08 -20.27
C THR A 87 -37.31 31.54 -19.69
N ALA A 88 -36.39 31.84 -20.60
CA ALA A 88 -35.29 32.79 -20.45
C ALA A 88 -35.84 34.23 -20.55
N PRO A 89 -35.22 35.21 -19.97
CA PRO A 89 -35.22 36.56 -20.53
C PRO A 89 -33.87 36.99 -21.05
N ALA A 90 -33.98 37.67 -22.18
CA ALA A 90 -32.94 38.22 -23.02
C ALA A 90 -32.17 39.40 -22.38
N ALA A 91 -30.96 39.56 -22.92
CA ALA A 91 -30.16 40.78 -22.80
C ALA A 91 -30.78 41.95 -23.58
N PRO A 92 -30.47 43.20 -23.22
CA PRO A 92 -30.50 44.28 -24.20
C PRO A 92 -29.09 44.69 -24.63
N ALA A 93 -28.96 44.87 -25.93
CA ALA A 93 -27.83 45.49 -26.60
C ALA A 93 -27.94 47.02 -26.54
N GLY A 94 -26.75 47.65 -26.59
CA GLY A 94 -26.64 48.94 -27.24
C GLY A 94 -26.11 50.08 -26.39
N ALA A 95 -24.92 50.56 -26.67
CA ALA A 95 -24.65 51.88 -27.26
C ALA A 95 -23.17 52.20 -27.23
N ALA A 96 -22.68 52.53 -28.38
CA ALA A 96 -21.34 53.10 -28.60
C ALA A 96 -21.35 54.57 -28.12
N ALA A 97 -20.17 55.03 -27.66
CA ALA A 97 -19.54 56.26 -28.12
C ALA A 97 -18.67 56.93 -27.08
N THR A 98 -17.55 57.36 -27.58
CA THR A 98 -16.79 58.59 -27.28
C THR A 98 -15.74 58.50 -26.18
N ALA A 99 -14.48 58.53 -26.68
CA ALA A 99 -13.33 58.98 -25.90
C ALA A 99 -13.40 60.49 -25.68
N PRO A 100 -12.88 60.96 -24.58
CA PRO A 100 -12.12 62.18 -24.58
C PRO A 100 -10.76 62.07 -23.88
N GLN A 101 -9.95 62.94 -24.34
CA GLN A 101 -8.55 63.24 -24.17
C GLN A 101 -8.08 63.39 -22.73
N THR A 102 -6.81 63.07 -22.57
CA THR A 102 -5.91 63.28 -21.42
C THR A 102 -5.78 64.75 -21.00
N PRO A 103 -5.54 65.00 -19.73
CA PRO A 103 -4.61 66.03 -19.26
C PRO A 103 -3.46 65.42 -18.46
N LEU A 104 -2.29 66.01 -18.71
CA LEU A 104 -1.00 65.77 -18.09
C LEU A 104 -0.97 66.09 -16.60
N GLY A 105 -0.33 65.22 -15.80
CA GLY A 105 0.61 65.63 -14.78
C GLY A 105 0.11 65.70 -13.35
N GLN A 106 0.50 64.73 -12.54
CA GLN A 106 1.19 65.00 -11.25
C GLN A 106 1.81 63.67 -10.70
N PRO A 107 2.94 63.74 -9.96
CA PRO A 107 3.76 62.57 -9.63
C PRO A 107 3.40 61.96 -8.27
N GLY A 108 3.43 60.62 -8.22
CA GLY A 108 3.87 59.92 -7.04
C GLY A 108 2.84 59.63 -5.92
N GLN A 109 2.06 58.60 -6.08
CA GLN A 109 1.69 57.77 -4.92
C GLN A 109 2.07 56.33 -5.22
N LYS A 110 3.05 55.80 -4.44
CA LYS A 110 3.39 54.38 -4.40
C LYS A 110 2.13 53.58 -4.09
N ALA A 111 1.66 52.78 -5.05
CA ALA A 111 0.62 51.79 -4.79
C ALA A 111 1.17 50.80 -3.77
N GLU A 112 0.62 50.78 -2.58
CA GLU A 112 0.83 49.72 -1.59
C GLU A 112 0.40 48.42 -2.22
N ALA A 113 1.38 47.50 -2.38
CA ALA A 113 1.12 46.16 -2.82
C ALA A 113 0.22 45.47 -1.79
N LYS A 114 -1.02 45.11 -2.19
CA LYS A 114 -1.92 44.27 -1.38
C LYS A 114 -1.16 43.03 -0.91
N PRO A 115 -1.20 42.67 0.37
CA PRO A 115 -0.51 41.53 0.90
C PRO A 115 -1.00 40.29 0.15
N LYS A 116 -0.07 39.57 -0.52
CA LYS A 116 -0.36 38.26 -1.12
C LYS A 116 -0.87 37.36 0.01
N LYS A 117 -2.13 36.92 -0.05
CA LYS A 117 -2.70 35.93 0.85
C LYS A 117 -1.73 34.76 0.87
N LYS A 118 -1.08 34.48 2.00
CA LYS A 118 -0.30 33.27 2.21
C LYS A 118 -1.23 32.10 1.87
N LYS A 119 -0.87 31.28 0.88
CA LYS A 119 -1.58 30.03 0.63
C LYS A 119 -1.55 29.25 1.95
N ALA A 120 -2.72 28.91 2.47
CA ALA A 120 -2.82 28.05 3.65
C ALA A 120 -1.99 26.79 3.40
N SER A 121 -1.16 26.44 4.34
CA SER A 121 -0.46 25.15 4.31
C SER A 121 -1.51 24.04 4.20
N PRO A 122 -1.26 22.96 3.43
CA PRO A 122 -2.17 21.82 3.42
C PRO A 122 -2.42 21.35 4.86
N PRO A 123 -3.62 20.87 5.17
CA PRO A 123 -3.88 20.30 6.49
C PRO A 123 -2.86 19.21 6.80
N GLU A 124 -2.40 19.19 8.02
CA GLU A 124 -1.43 18.21 8.46
C GLU A 124 -2.07 16.82 8.49
N ARG A 125 -1.36 15.80 7.95
CA ARG A 125 -1.84 14.44 7.89
C ARG A 125 -2.12 13.88 9.30
N GLU A 126 -3.28 13.27 9.51
CA GLU A 126 -3.66 12.62 10.77
C GLU A 126 -3.11 11.18 10.89
N THR A 127 -2.85 10.53 9.74
CA THR A 127 -2.23 9.19 9.71
C THR A 127 -0.73 9.25 9.95
N ALA A 128 -0.17 8.20 10.55
CA ALA A 128 1.27 8.03 10.76
C ALA A 128 1.71 6.61 10.42
N LEU A 129 2.96 6.47 9.96
CA LEU A 129 3.61 5.17 9.92
C LEU A 129 4.01 4.76 11.34
N SER A 130 3.86 3.48 11.66
CA SER A 130 4.40 2.92 12.89
C SER A 130 5.94 3.01 12.89
N GLN A 131 6.52 3.31 14.04
CA GLN A 131 7.96 3.23 14.29
C GLN A 131 8.36 1.87 14.89
N ASP A 132 7.39 1.00 15.11
CA ASP A 132 7.63 -0.35 15.60
C ASP A 132 8.34 -1.19 14.52
N SER A 133 9.29 -2.00 14.95
CA SER A 133 10.03 -2.90 14.08
C SER A 133 9.29 -4.22 13.78
N THR A 134 8.08 -4.41 14.34
CA THR A 134 7.26 -5.59 14.06
C THR A 134 6.69 -5.51 12.64
N PRO A 135 6.93 -6.53 11.78
CA PRO A 135 6.33 -6.57 10.45
C PRO A 135 4.81 -6.67 10.51
N VAL A 136 4.15 -6.02 9.55
CA VAL A 136 2.69 -6.10 9.43
C VAL A 136 2.22 -7.51 9.05
N PHE A 137 3.09 -8.31 8.44
CA PHE A 137 2.84 -9.71 8.08
C PHE A 137 4.08 -10.56 8.34
N GLN A 138 3.90 -11.61 9.14
CA GLN A 138 4.89 -12.62 9.50
C GLN A 138 4.19 -13.96 9.75
N THR A 139 4.94 -15.01 10.01
CA THR A 139 4.43 -16.39 10.13
C THR A 139 3.28 -16.52 11.14
N GLU A 140 3.32 -15.76 12.23
CA GLU A 140 2.34 -15.82 13.32
C GLU A 140 1.06 -15.01 13.01
N THR A 141 1.09 -14.08 12.05
CA THR A 141 -0.01 -13.14 11.77
C THR A 141 -1.35 -13.84 11.49
N PRO A 142 -1.44 -14.94 10.70
CA PRO A 142 -2.70 -15.62 10.47
C PRO A 142 -3.33 -16.15 11.78
N PHE A 143 -2.55 -16.83 12.60
CA PHE A 143 -3.02 -17.40 13.87
C PHE A 143 -3.35 -16.34 14.90
N ALA A 144 -2.52 -15.29 15.01
CA ALA A 144 -2.77 -14.17 15.92
C ALA A 144 -4.06 -13.45 15.52
N THR A 145 -4.30 -13.25 14.20
CA THR A 145 -5.51 -12.59 13.69
C THR A 145 -6.77 -13.42 13.95
N ALA A 146 -6.72 -14.75 13.78
CA ALA A 146 -7.83 -15.63 14.11
C ALA A 146 -8.18 -15.56 15.62
N ARG A 147 -7.17 -15.64 16.50
CA ARG A 147 -7.39 -15.47 17.96
C ARG A 147 -7.95 -14.09 18.31
N ALA A 148 -7.51 -13.03 17.63
CA ALA A 148 -8.06 -11.70 17.81
C ALA A 148 -9.54 -11.64 17.40
N ALA A 149 -9.94 -12.33 16.33
CA ALA A 149 -11.35 -12.45 15.92
C ALA A 149 -12.19 -13.12 17.03
N ASP A 150 -11.70 -14.19 17.65
CA ASP A 150 -12.38 -14.85 18.77
C ASP A 150 -12.51 -13.92 19.99
N GLN A 151 -11.49 -13.11 20.26
CA GLN A 151 -11.53 -12.11 21.33
C GLN A 151 -12.60 -11.04 21.05
N TYR A 152 -12.67 -10.54 19.83
CA TYR A 152 -13.65 -9.53 19.43
C TYR A 152 -15.08 -10.10 19.36
N ALA A 153 -15.25 -11.39 19.06
CA ALA A 153 -16.53 -12.06 19.16
C ALA A 153 -17.06 -11.99 20.59
N ARG A 154 -16.22 -12.28 21.60
CA ARG A 154 -16.61 -12.14 23.02
C ARG A 154 -16.94 -10.70 23.41
N ILE A 155 -16.24 -9.71 22.87
CA ILE A 155 -16.58 -8.29 23.09
C ILE A 155 -17.96 -7.97 22.52
N VAL A 156 -18.28 -8.47 21.32
CA VAL A 156 -19.60 -8.29 20.69
C VAL A 156 -20.69 -8.98 21.52
N GLU A 157 -20.49 -10.22 21.96
CA GLU A 157 -21.40 -10.98 22.82
C GLU A 157 -21.67 -10.24 24.14
N ALA A 158 -20.69 -9.54 24.69
CA ALA A 158 -20.82 -8.71 25.89
C ALA A 158 -21.51 -7.35 25.63
N GLY A 159 -21.97 -7.07 24.40
CA GLY A 159 -22.64 -5.82 24.00
C GLY A 159 -21.72 -4.75 23.41
N GLY A 160 -20.47 -5.07 23.10
CA GLY A 160 -19.53 -4.15 22.47
C GLY A 160 -19.06 -3.03 23.39
N TRP A 161 -19.01 -1.82 22.87
CA TRP A 161 -18.52 -0.65 23.59
C TRP A 161 -19.35 0.62 23.31
N PRO A 162 -19.34 1.61 24.24
CA PRO A 162 -20.07 2.85 24.06
C PRO A 162 -19.42 3.74 22.99
N ALA A 163 -20.24 4.55 22.30
CA ALA A 163 -19.79 5.58 21.38
C ALA A 163 -19.33 6.84 22.13
N ILE A 164 -18.35 7.54 21.57
CA ILE A 164 -17.85 8.83 22.08
C ILE A 164 -18.60 9.94 21.33
N SER A 165 -19.37 10.75 22.06
CA SER A 165 -20.32 11.70 21.50
C SER A 165 -19.68 12.97 20.90
N ARG A 166 -18.47 13.34 21.35
CA ARG A 166 -17.78 14.58 20.97
C ARG A 166 -16.26 14.46 21.11
N PRO A 167 -15.50 15.37 20.50
CA PRO A 167 -14.04 15.44 20.71
C PRO A 167 -13.69 15.64 22.20
N LEU A 168 -12.62 14.97 22.63
CA LEU A 168 -12.10 15.00 24.00
C LEU A 168 -10.59 15.25 23.99
N ASN A 169 -10.10 15.96 25.01
CA ASN A 169 -8.69 16.26 25.20
C ASN A 169 -8.32 16.19 26.69
N PRO A 170 -7.06 16.34 27.10
CA PRO A 170 -6.63 16.20 28.49
C PRO A 170 -7.28 17.16 29.50
N SER A 171 -7.96 18.21 29.05
CA SER A 171 -8.70 19.13 29.92
C SER A 171 -10.16 18.67 30.21
N ALA A 172 -10.63 17.63 29.50
CA ALA A 172 -11.99 17.11 29.65
C ALA A 172 -12.19 16.44 31.03
N LYS A 173 -13.43 16.51 31.51
CA LYS A 173 -13.88 15.94 32.79
C LYS A 173 -15.33 15.47 32.66
N GLY A 174 -15.77 14.64 33.60
CA GLY A 174 -17.14 14.18 33.70
C GLY A 174 -17.40 12.88 32.93
N LYS A 175 -18.69 12.57 32.75
CA LYS A 175 -19.19 11.29 32.23
C LYS A 175 -18.58 10.87 30.89
N GLU A 176 -18.26 11.84 30.00
CA GLU A 176 -17.64 11.50 28.71
C GLU A 176 -16.21 10.94 28.86
N VAL A 177 -15.48 11.37 29.91
CA VAL A 177 -14.17 10.77 30.23
C VAL A 177 -14.33 9.37 30.74
N ALA A 178 -15.33 9.09 31.59
CA ALA A 178 -15.64 7.73 32.01
C ALA A 178 -16.06 6.85 30.83
N THR A 179 -16.86 7.36 29.90
CA THR A 179 -17.22 6.65 28.64
C THR A 179 -15.97 6.33 27.81
N LEU A 180 -15.04 7.28 27.67
CA LEU A 180 -13.78 7.05 26.95
C LEU A 180 -12.92 5.97 27.63
N ARG A 181 -12.86 5.96 28.97
CA ARG A 181 -12.15 4.91 29.74
C ARG A 181 -12.75 3.54 29.49
N GLN A 182 -14.08 3.41 29.56
CA GLN A 182 -14.79 2.15 29.26
C GLN A 182 -14.51 1.69 27.82
N ARG A 183 -14.54 2.63 26.85
CA ARG A 183 -14.24 2.35 25.45
C ARG A 183 -12.84 1.78 25.25
N LEU A 184 -11.83 2.38 25.88
CA LEU A 184 -10.43 1.95 25.77
C LEU A 184 -10.13 0.67 26.59
N ALA A 185 -10.80 0.49 27.70
CA ALA A 185 -10.69 -0.74 28.51
C ALA A 185 -11.28 -1.96 27.78
N ALA A 186 -12.36 -1.78 27.01
CA ALA A 186 -13.01 -2.87 26.27
C ALA A 186 -12.06 -3.54 25.24
N GLU A 187 -11.10 -2.80 24.68
CA GLU A 187 -10.11 -3.33 23.73
C GLU A 187 -8.72 -3.57 24.36
N GLY A 188 -8.55 -3.36 25.69
CA GLY A 188 -7.29 -3.55 26.39
C GLY A 188 -6.30 -2.37 26.23
N ASP A 189 -6.71 -1.24 25.64
CA ASP A 189 -5.83 -0.06 25.59
C ASP A 189 -5.66 0.61 26.95
N LEU A 190 -6.60 0.41 27.89
CA LEU A 190 -6.54 0.91 29.26
C LEU A 190 -6.61 -0.25 30.24
N GLU A 191 -5.49 -0.60 30.87
CA GLU A 191 -5.39 -1.65 31.86
C GLU A 191 -5.31 -1.08 33.28
N GLY A 192 -5.88 -1.81 34.27
CA GLY A 192 -5.70 -1.56 35.71
C GLY A 192 -6.16 -0.20 36.21
N ALA A 193 -6.83 0.61 35.38
CA ALA A 193 -7.32 1.92 35.77
C ALA A 193 -8.83 1.86 36.10
N ASP A 194 -9.28 2.76 37.00
CA ASP A 194 -10.70 2.93 37.27
C ASP A 194 -11.44 3.37 35.99
N ALA A 195 -12.18 2.42 35.39
CA ALA A 195 -12.98 2.68 34.19
C ALA A 195 -14.15 3.65 34.42
N ALA A 196 -14.51 3.90 35.67
CA ALA A 196 -15.55 4.84 36.04
C ALA A 196 -15.04 6.24 36.39
N ALA A 197 -13.71 6.45 36.44
CA ALA A 197 -13.17 7.73 36.80
C ALA A 197 -13.50 8.82 35.76
N GLU A 198 -14.01 9.94 36.24
CA GLU A 198 -14.44 11.09 35.43
C GLU A 198 -13.32 12.13 35.17
N LYS A 199 -12.09 11.81 35.53
CA LYS A 199 -10.94 12.71 35.39
C LYS A 199 -9.96 12.16 34.37
N TRP A 200 -9.47 13.02 33.48
CA TRP A 200 -8.38 12.69 32.58
C TRP A 200 -7.05 12.65 33.34
N ASP A 201 -6.26 11.61 33.13
CA ASP A 201 -4.95 11.39 33.77
C ASP A 201 -3.90 10.94 32.73
N PRO A 202 -2.62 10.81 33.11
CA PRO A 202 -1.57 10.33 32.21
C PRO A 202 -1.81 8.90 31.68
N ALA A 203 -2.46 8.01 32.46
CA ALA A 203 -2.78 6.64 32.03
C ALA A 203 -3.79 6.68 30.86
N LEU A 204 -4.81 7.55 30.95
CA LEU A 204 -5.77 7.73 29.86
C LEU A 204 -5.11 8.31 28.61
N THR A 205 -4.18 9.28 28.76
CA THR A 205 -3.40 9.81 27.62
C THR A 205 -2.59 8.71 26.95
N ALA A 206 -1.92 7.86 27.72
CA ALA A 206 -1.17 6.71 27.22
C ALA A 206 -2.07 5.71 26.50
N ALA A 207 -3.28 5.46 27.02
CA ALA A 207 -4.28 4.58 26.39
C ALA A 207 -4.76 5.14 25.04
N VAL A 208 -5.04 6.44 24.96
CA VAL A 208 -5.38 7.11 23.67
C VAL A 208 -4.24 6.98 22.69
N ASN A 209 -2.99 7.15 23.10
CA ASN A 209 -1.82 6.99 22.24
C ASN A 209 -1.66 5.54 21.73
N ARG A 210 -1.91 4.50 22.59
CA ARG A 210 -1.92 3.09 22.16
C ARG A 210 -3.00 2.84 21.13
N PHE A 211 -4.21 3.34 21.36
CA PHE A 211 -5.29 3.29 20.37
C PHE A 211 -4.88 3.93 19.03
N GLN A 212 -4.33 5.15 19.06
CA GLN A 212 -3.89 5.85 17.88
C GLN A 212 -2.80 5.07 17.12
N PHE A 213 -1.82 4.53 17.84
CA PHE A 213 -0.76 3.71 17.28
C PHE A 213 -1.30 2.52 16.47
N ARG A 214 -2.13 1.67 17.09
CA ARG A 214 -2.66 0.47 16.43
C ARG A 214 -3.66 0.78 15.31
N HIS A 215 -4.18 2.02 15.26
CA HIS A 215 -5.02 2.50 14.16
C HIS A 215 -4.24 3.27 13.08
N GLY A 216 -2.91 3.37 13.17
CA GLY A 216 -2.06 4.08 12.21
C GLY A 216 -2.30 5.58 12.21
N LEU A 217 -2.64 6.15 13.34
CA LEU A 217 -2.88 7.57 13.57
C LEU A 217 -1.71 8.21 14.32
N LYS A 218 -1.54 9.53 14.17
CA LYS A 218 -0.58 10.28 14.99
C LYS A 218 -0.94 10.17 16.46
N GLN A 219 0.04 9.84 17.29
CA GLN A 219 -0.10 9.72 18.75
C GLN A 219 -0.13 11.12 19.38
N THR A 220 -1.29 11.78 19.32
CA THR A 220 -1.51 13.12 19.87
C THR A 220 -2.06 13.10 21.31
N GLY A 221 -2.55 11.94 21.76
CA GLY A 221 -3.26 11.83 23.03
C GLY A 221 -4.61 12.57 23.03
N ILE A 222 -5.13 12.97 21.85
CA ILE A 222 -6.38 13.72 21.69
C ILE A 222 -7.38 12.89 20.91
N VAL A 223 -8.64 12.87 21.34
CA VAL A 223 -9.74 12.18 20.66
C VAL A 223 -10.49 13.20 19.79
N ALA A 224 -10.07 13.36 18.55
CA ALA A 224 -10.71 14.24 17.57
C ALA A 224 -10.49 13.69 16.17
N GLY A 225 -11.12 14.24 15.15
CA GLY A 225 -10.90 13.90 13.73
C GLY A 225 -10.93 12.40 13.47
N ALA A 226 -9.87 11.88 12.84
CA ALA A 226 -9.74 10.47 12.53
C ALA A 226 -9.74 9.55 13.77
N THR A 227 -9.20 10.00 14.91
CA THR A 227 -9.22 9.24 16.17
C THR A 227 -10.65 9.03 16.65
N LEU A 228 -11.47 10.09 16.69
CA LEU A 228 -12.87 9.99 17.09
C LEU A 228 -13.68 9.09 16.15
N LYS A 229 -13.47 9.24 14.82
CA LYS A 229 -14.07 8.37 13.81
C LYS A 229 -13.72 6.89 14.05
N ALA A 230 -12.45 6.59 14.29
CA ALA A 230 -11.99 5.22 14.53
C ALA A 230 -12.53 4.62 15.82
N MET A 231 -12.65 5.42 16.90
CA MET A 231 -13.23 4.99 18.19
C MET A 231 -14.72 4.62 18.07
N ASN A 232 -15.44 5.27 17.19
CA ASN A 232 -16.89 5.07 16.99
C ASN A 232 -17.23 3.99 15.98
N VAL A 233 -16.24 3.27 15.44
CA VAL A 233 -16.53 2.06 14.66
C VAL A 233 -17.04 0.97 15.60
N PRO A 234 -18.24 0.37 15.33
CA PRO A 234 -18.83 -0.66 16.21
C PRO A 234 -17.96 -1.91 16.34
N ALA A 235 -18.11 -2.62 17.47
CA ALA A 235 -17.37 -3.86 17.74
C ALA A 235 -17.63 -4.94 16.68
N GLU A 236 -18.86 -5.04 16.21
CA GLU A 236 -19.26 -5.97 15.15
C GLU A 236 -18.53 -5.69 13.83
N GLN A 237 -18.30 -4.42 13.51
CA GLN A 237 -17.52 -4.07 12.31
C GLN A 237 -16.04 -4.42 12.47
N ARG A 238 -15.46 -4.22 13.66
CA ARG A 238 -14.08 -4.64 13.95
C ARG A 238 -13.93 -6.16 13.91
N LEU A 239 -14.90 -6.89 14.44
CA LEU A 239 -14.96 -8.34 14.29
C LEU A 239 -14.99 -8.77 12.83
N ARG A 240 -15.85 -8.17 12.00
CA ARG A 240 -15.92 -8.47 10.56
C ARG A 240 -14.58 -8.22 9.85
N GLN A 241 -13.89 -7.12 10.17
CA GLN A 241 -12.56 -6.82 9.63
C GLN A 241 -11.52 -7.90 9.95
N LEU A 242 -11.49 -8.36 11.20
CA LEU A 242 -10.60 -9.45 11.64
C LEU A 242 -10.94 -10.78 10.94
N GLN A 243 -12.21 -11.15 10.90
CA GLN A 243 -12.68 -12.36 10.23
C GLN A 243 -12.39 -12.33 8.72
N ALA A 244 -12.60 -11.19 8.06
CA ALA A 244 -12.32 -11.04 6.64
C ALA A 244 -10.82 -11.17 6.35
N SER A 245 -9.97 -10.55 7.18
CA SER A 245 -8.52 -10.68 7.04
C SER A 245 -8.05 -12.11 7.35
N ALA A 246 -8.56 -12.74 8.42
CA ALA A 246 -8.21 -14.12 8.74
C ALA A 246 -8.52 -15.08 7.57
N ARG A 247 -9.72 -14.98 6.97
CA ARG A 247 -10.09 -15.79 5.79
C ARG A 247 -9.17 -15.55 4.58
N ARG A 248 -8.75 -14.29 4.32
CA ARG A 248 -7.79 -13.99 3.24
C ARG A 248 -6.44 -14.62 3.50
N LEU A 249 -6.02 -14.68 4.76
CA LEU A 249 -4.72 -15.24 5.16
C LEU A 249 -4.68 -16.76 5.19
N GLU A 250 -5.83 -17.48 5.26
CA GLU A 250 -5.89 -18.96 5.29
C GLU A 250 -5.19 -19.61 4.08
N ASN A 251 -5.24 -18.97 2.91
CA ASN A 251 -4.70 -19.51 1.66
C ASN A 251 -3.38 -18.82 1.24
N VAL A 252 -2.76 -18.06 2.13
CA VAL A 252 -1.47 -17.42 1.86
C VAL A 252 -0.35 -18.40 2.23
N HIS A 253 0.46 -18.75 1.23
CA HIS A 253 1.59 -19.68 1.37
C HIS A 253 2.92 -18.98 1.11
N PHE A 254 3.07 -17.76 1.66
CA PHE A 254 4.22 -16.93 1.41
C PHE A 254 5.52 -17.54 1.95
N ALA A 255 6.49 -17.71 1.05
CA ALA A 255 7.82 -18.18 1.41
C ALA A 255 8.65 -17.04 2.01
N PHE A 256 8.58 -16.91 3.33
CA PHE A 256 9.41 -15.95 4.06
C PHE A 256 10.89 -16.27 3.84
N GLY A 257 11.69 -15.25 3.53
CA GLY A 257 13.15 -15.33 3.48
C GLY A 257 13.77 -14.50 4.59
N GLY A 258 15.08 -14.47 4.72
CA GLY A 258 15.78 -13.53 5.62
C GLY A 258 15.45 -12.06 5.26
N ARG A 259 15.14 -11.80 3.98
CA ARG A 259 14.68 -10.48 3.50
C ARG A 259 13.40 -10.65 2.68
N TYR A 260 12.41 -9.80 2.93
CA TYR A 260 11.17 -9.76 2.15
C TYR A 260 10.50 -8.38 2.23
N VAL A 261 9.55 -8.14 1.34
CA VAL A 261 8.77 -6.90 1.29
C VAL A 261 7.30 -7.21 1.51
N VAL A 262 6.63 -6.41 2.34
CA VAL A 262 5.18 -6.50 2.56
C VAL A 262 4.53 -5.19 2.18
N VAL A 263 3.43 -5.26 1.43
CA VAL A 263 2.53 -4.12 1.23
C VAL A 263 1.20 -4.45 1.89
N ASN A 264 0.85 -3.76 2.97
CA ASN A 264 -0.54 -3.80 3.44
C ASN A 264 -1.32 -2.67 2.77
N ILE A 265 -2.18 -3.04 1.83
CA ILE A 265 -2.90 -2.11 0.96
C ILE A 265 -3.77 -1.12 1.77
N PRO A 266 -4.61 -1.54 2.76
CA PRO A 266 -5.37 -0.60 3.58
C PRO A 266 -4.53 0.37 4.42
N SER A 267 -3.29 -0.01 4.75
CA SER A 267 -2.34 0.89 5.42
C SER A 267 -1.70 1.89 4.46
N ALA A 268 -1.75 1.64 3.14
CA ALA A 268 -0.97 2.35 2.15
C ALA A 268 0.50 2.51 2.59
N ALA A 269 1.11 1.37 2.97
CA ALA A 269 2.46 1.29 3.51
C ALA A 269 3.21 0.08 2.96
N VAL A 270 4.54 0.21 2.89
CA VAL A 270 5.48 -0.84 2.47
C VAL A 270 6.47 -1.08 3.60
N ASP A 271 6.58 -2.32 4.05
CA ASP A 271 7.59 -2.77 5.01
C ASP A 271 8.72 -3.48 4.25
N ALA A 272 9.96 -3.04 4.42
CA ALA A 272 11.16 -3.78 4.09
C ALA A 272 11.60 -4.53 5.37
N VAL A 273 11.59 -5.86 5.30
CA VAL A 273 11.83 -6.74 6.45
C VAL A 273 13.13 -7.49 6.24
N GLU A 274 13.96 -7.52 7.29
CA GLU A 274 15.19 -8.29 7.36
C GLU A 274 15.28 -8.98 8.71
N ASP A 275 15.55 -10.27 8.70
CA ASP A 275 15.64 -11.14 9.88
C ASP A 275 14.46 -10.98 10.86
N GLY A 276 13.24 -10.93 10.29
CA GLY A 276 12.00 -10.83 11.03
C GLY A 276 11.68 -9.45 11.61
N ARG A 277 12.44 -8.42 11.27
CA ARG A 277 12.26 -7.04 11.73
C ARG A 277 12.09 -6.06 10.57
N VAL A 278 11.23 -5.08 10.72
CA VAL A 278 11.14 -3.98 9.76
C VAL A 278 12.40 -3.10 9.89
N VAL A 279 13.22 -3.08 8.85
CA VAL A 279 14.38 -2.20 8.77
C VAL A 279 14.01 -0.85 8.18
N HIS A 280 13.01 -0.82 7.28
CA HIS A 280 12.45 0.40 6.72
C HIS A 280 10.95 0.26 6.51
N ARG A 281 10.20 1.33 6.78
CA ARG A 281 8.77 1.42 6.49
C ARG A 281 8.49 2.67 5.68
N TYR A 282 7.80 2.51 4.55
CA TYR A 282 7.57 3.58 3.58
C TYR A 282 6.09 3.89 3.44
N VAL A 283 5.77 5.18 3.24
CA VAL A 283 4.44 5.60 2.79
C VAL A 283 4.25 5.16 1.34
N ALA A 284 3.06 4.66 1.02
CA ALA A 284 2.72 4.28 -0.34
C ALA A 284 1.45 5.00 -0.85
N VAL A 285 1.30 5.03 -2.17
CA VAL A 285 0.05 5.29 -2.86
C VAL A 285 -0.34 4.02 -3.59
N VAL A 286 -1.50 3.49 -3.28
CA VAL A 286 -2.04 2.22 -3.80
C VAL A 286 -3.21 2.47 -4.76
N GLY A 287 -3.75 1.41 -5.35
CA GLY A 287 -4.87 1.47 -6.28
C GLY A 287 -6.09 2.18 -5.72
N ASP A 288 -6.85 2.86 -6.57
CA ASP A 288 -8.15 3.42 -6.22
C ASP A 288 -9.24 2.33 -6.13
N VAL A 289 -10.48 2.72 -5.84
CA VAL A 289 -11.60 1.79 -5.66
C VAL A 289 -11.98 1.07 -6.96
N GLU A 290 -11.80 1.74 -8.11
CA GLU A 290 -12.11 1.19 -9.45
C GLU A 290 -10.93 0.35 -10.00
N HIS A 291 -9.70 0.68 -9.60
CA HIS A 291 -8.46 0.04 -10.04
C HIS A 291 -7.65 -0.46 -8.84
N ARG A 292 -8.19 -1.44 -8.14
CA ARG A 292 -7.64 -1.93 -6.87
C ARG A 292 -6.24 -2.49 -7.04
N SER A 293 -5.36 -2.24 -6.08
CA SER A 293 -4.15 -3.05 -5.94
C SER A 293 -4.58 -4.47 -5.55
N PRO A 294 -4.09 -5.51 -6.25
CA PRO A 294 -4.48 -6.89 -5.97
C PRO A 294 -3.71 -7.47 -4.78
N ASP A 295 -4.29 -8.46 -4.11
CA ASP A 295 -3.51 -9.40 -3.31
C ASP A 295 -2.61 -10.22 -4.24
N ILE A 296 -1.31 -10.28 -3.96
CA ILE A 296 -0.35 -10.95 -4.83
C ILE A 296 0.92 -11.37 -4.09
N GLU A 297 1.41 -12.57 -4.41
CA GLU A 297 2.74 -13.06 -4.07
C GLU A 297 3.62 -13.04 -5.32
N ALA A 298 4.82 -12.47 -5.18
CA ALA A 298 5.79 -12.39 -6.27
C ALA A 298 7.22 -12.33 -5.74
N LYS A 299 8.18 -12.16 -6.64
CA LYS A 299 9.59 -11.92 -6.29
C LYS A 299 10.08 -10.68 -7.01
N ILE A 300 10.68 -9.76 -6.28
CA ILE A 300 11.40 -8.63 -6.85
C ILE A 300 12.69 -9.17 -7.47
N SER A 301 12.92 -8.89 -8.74
CA SER A 301 14.04 -9.45 -9.50
C SER A 301 15.01 -8.41 -10.05
N ALA A 302 14.55 -7.15 -10.22
CA ALA A 302 15.37 -6.09 -10.78
C ALA A 302 14.90 -4.70 -10.36
N ILE A 303 15.82 -3.74 -10.42
CA ILE A 303 15.56 -2.30 -10.36
C ILE A 303 15.80 -1.72 -11.74
N ASN A 304 14.84 -0.98 -12.27
CA ASN A 304 14.98 -0.28 -13.53
C ASN A 304 15.14 1.23 -13.27
N ILE A 305 16.28 1.78 -13.65
CA ILE A 305 16.60 3.21 -13.57
C ILE A 305 16.17 3.90 -14.85
N ASN A 306 15.64 5.11 -14.76
CA ASN A 306 15.13 5.90 -15.87
C ASN A 306 14.21 5.08 -16.82
N PRO A 307 13.18 4.39 -16.28
CA PRO A 307 12.37 3.48 -17.06
C PRO A 307 11.54 4.24 -18.10
N THR A 308 11.32 3.62 -19.25
CA THR A 308 10.21 3.99 -20.11
C THR A 308 8.93 3.33 -19.60
N TRP A 309 7.77 3.95 -19.82
CA TRP A 309 6.50 3.39 -19.43
C TRP A 309 5.64 2.98 -20.63
N THR A 310 5.39 1.70 -20.77
CA THR A 310 4.39 1.21 -21.72
C THR A 310 3.01 1.39 -21.09
N VAL A 311 2.17 2.20 -21.73
CA VAL A 311 0.86 2.57 -21.21
C VAL A 311 -0.11 1.37 -21.30
N PRO A 312 -0.73 0.94 -20.21
CA PRO A 312 -1.74 -0.12 -20.25
C PRO A 312 -2.92 0.23 -21.15
N THR A 313 -3.50 -0.78 -21.82
CA THR A 313 -4.62 -0.60 -22.74
C THR A 313 -5.83 0.07 -22.07
N SER A 314 -6.12 -0.27 -20.82
CA SER A 314 -7.19 0.38 -20.03
C SER A 314 -6.97 1.88 -19.89
N ILE A 315 -5.75 2.32 -19.58
CA ILE A 315 -5.40 3.74 -19.48
C ILE A 315 -5.47 4.42 -20.87
N ILE A 316 -5.06 3.71 -21.93
CA ILE A 316 -5.20 4.25 -23.29
C ILE A 316 -6.67 4.55 -23.59
N LYS A 317 -7.56 3.60 -23.33
CA LYS A 317 -9.00 3.74 -23.60
C LYS A 317 -9.66 4.79 -22.70
N ASN A 318 -9.44 4.71 -21.40
CA ASN A 318 -10.20 5.47 -20.41
C ASN A 318 -9.64 6.89 -20.20
N GLU A 319 -8.33 7.13 -20.50
CA GLU A 319 -7.72 8.44 -20.24
C GLU A 319 -7.09 9.08 -21.47
N ILE A 320 -6.23 8.32 -22.23
CA ILE A 320 -5.44 8.93 -23.30
C ILE A 320 -6.34 9.34 -24.47
N ILE A 321 -7.24 8.46 -24.91
CA ILE A 321 -8.16 8.75 -26.01
C ILE A 321 -9.04 9.97 -25.68
N PRO A 322 -9.72 10.06 -24.53
CA PRO A 322 -10.45 11.27 -24.15
C PRO A 322 -9.59 12.54 -24.09
N LYS A 323 -8.36 12.44 -23.56
CA LYS A 323 -7.43 13.58 -23.50
C LYS A 323 -6.99 14.04 -24.89
N MET A 324 -6.75 13.11 -25.82
CA MET A 324 -6.38 13.44 -27.21
C MET A 324 -7.52 14.11 -27.99
N ARG A 325 -8.78 13.69 -27.74
CA ARG A 325 -9.97 14.37 -28.32
C ARG A 325 -10.07 15.83 -27.88
N GLN A 326 -9.71 16.13 -26.63
CA GLN A 326 -9.74 17.49 -26.07
C GLN A 326 -8.50 18.30 -26.43
N ASN A 327 -7.34 17.67 -26.52
CA ASN A 327 -6.05 18.32 -26.76
C ASN A 327 -5.14 17.45 -27.62
N PRO A 328 -5.09 17.67 -28.94
CA PRO A 328 -4.23 16.91 -29.85
C PRO A 328 -2.72 16.97 -29.54
N LYS A 329 -2.27 17.96 -28.76
CA LYS A 329 -0.86 18.10 -28.33
C LYS A 329 -0.55 17.32 -27.04
N TYR A 330 -1.52 16.58 -26.48
CA TYR A 330 -1.37 15.91 -25.19
C TYR A 330 -0.21 14.91 -25.19
N LEU A 331 -0.10 14.02 -26.21
CA LEU A 331 0.96 13.02 -26.27
C LEU A 331 2.35 13.65 -26.38
N ALA A 332 2.51 14.68 -27.21
CA ALA A 332 3.78 15.40 -27.33
C ALA A 332 4.19 16.05 -25.99
N LYS A 333 3.25 16.70 -25.30
CA LYS A 333 3.50 17.30 -23.98
C LYS A 333 3.85 16.25 -22.93
N ALA A 334 3.21 15.08 -22.97
CA ALA A 334 3.45 13.98 -22.05
C ALA A 334 4.65 13.11 -22.46
N LYS A 335 5.33 13.40 -23.59
CA LYS A 335 6.42 12.59 -24.15
C LYS A 335 6.01 11.14 -24.37
N ILE A 336 4.81 10.91 -24.87
CA ILE A 336 4.27 9.60 -25.21
C ILE A 336 4.37 9.42 -26.73
N ARG A 337 5.07 8.38 -27.16
CA ARG A 337 5.20 7.96 -28.56
C ARG A 337 4.20 6.83 -28.85
N ILE A 338 3.71 6.79 -30.08
CA ILE A 338 2.88 5.69 -30.58
C ILE A 338 3.77 4.79 -31.43
N LEU A 339 3.75 3.49 -31.16
CA LEU A 339 4.56 2.52 -31.86
C LEU A 339 3.65 1.47 -32.51
N ASP A 340 3.98 1.11 -33.77
CA ASP A 340 3.34 -0.03 -34.45
C ASP A 340 3.84 -1.39 -33.94
N GLY A 341 3.29 -2.48 -34.47
CA GLY A 341 3.69 -3.84 -34.12
C GLY A 341 5.16 -4.20 -34.46
N ARG A 342 5.85 -3.33 -35.24
CA ARG A 342 7.29 -3.46 -35.57
C ARG A 342 8.15 -2.47 -34.76
N GLY A 343 7.56 -1.74 -33.81
CA GLY A 343 8.25 -0.76 -32.98
C GLY A 343 8.56 0.57 -33.67
N ARG A 344 8.03 0.84 -34.88
CA ARG A 344 8.22 2.10 -35.58
C ARG A 344 7.25 3.15 -35.05
N GLU A 345 7.73 4.38 -34.95
CA GLU A 345 6.92 5.49 -34.46
C GLU A 345 5.87 5.92 -35.50
N ILE A 346 4.67 6.18 -35.02
CA ILE A 346 3.52 6.63 -35.81
C ILE A 346 3.15 8.05 -35.38
N ASP A 347 2.91 8.90 -36.35
CA ASP A 347 2.40 10.26 -36.14
C ASP A 347 1.01 10.19 -35.50
N PRO A 348 0.79 10.83 -34.33
CA PRO A 348 -0.51 10.92 -33.69
C PRO A 348 -1.62 11.48 -34.58
N GLY A 349 -1.30 12.33 -35.56
CA GLY A 349 -2.25 12.89 -36.53
C GLY A 349 -2.85 11.85 -37.49
N LYS A 350 -2.20 10.68 -37.63
CA LYS A 350 -2.69 9.57 -38.48
C LYS A 350 -3.64 8.61 -37.73
N ILE A 351 -3.86 8.83 -36.42
CA ILE A 351 -4.71 7.97 -35.58
C ILE A 351 -6.11 8.57 -35.47
N ASP A 352 -7.11 7.73 -35.66
CA ASP A 352 -8.50 8.08 -35.41
C ASP A 352 -8.80 8.03 -33.89
N TRP A 353 -8.75 9.19 -33.24
CA TRP A 353 -9.04 9.35 -31.81
C TRP A 353 -10.55 9.37 -31.50
N SER A 354 -11.43 9.37 -32.51
CA SER A 354 -12.89 9.28 -32.30
C SER A 354 -13.33 7.85 -31.90
N SER A 355 -12.47 6.87 -32.16
CA SER A 355 -12.69 5.46 -31.87
C SER A 355 -11.66 4.91 -30.87
N GLU A 356 -11.84 3.65 -30.44
CA GLU A 356 -10.88 2.95 -29.58
C GLU A 356 -9.70 2.34 -30.36
N LYS A 357 -9.59 2.54 -31.67
CA LYS A 357 -8.54 1.93 -32.51
C LYS A 357 -7.12 2.30 -32.05
N ALA A 358 -6.96 3.46 -31.42
CA ALA A 358 -5.68 3.86 -30.82
C ALA A 358 -5.15 2.87 -29.76
N ALA A 359 -6.03 2.10 -29.11
CA ALA A 359 -5.67 1.07 -28.15
C ALA A 359 -4.98 -0.17 -28.77
N ASN A 360 -4.99 -0.30 -30.10
CA ASN A 360 -4.29 -1.37 -30.83
C ASN A 360 -2.81 -1.07 -31.05
N TYR A 361 -2.34 0.12 -30.72
CA TYR A 361 -0.94 0.51 -30.80
C TYR A 361 -0.28 0.47 -29.43
N THR A 362 1.04 0.33 -29.43
CA THR A 362 1.82 0.48 -28.20
C THR A 362 2.10 1.96 -27.94
N LEU A 363 1.54 2.50 -26.88
CA LEU A 363 1.89 3.84 -26.40
C LEU A 363 3.00 3.71 -25.35
N ARG A 364 4.11 4.44 -25.58
CA ARG A 364 5.29 4.39 -24.70
C ARG A 364 5.70 5.80 -24.28
N GLN A 365 5.68 6.05 -22.99
CA GLN A 365 6.19 7.29 -22.40
C GLN A 365 7.70 7.19 -22.24
N ASP A 366 8.41 8.21 -22.69
CA ASP A 366 9.87 8.30 -22.55
C ASP A 366 10.28 8.53 -21.09
N SER A 367 11.51 8.16 -20.74
CA SER A 367 12.11 8.43 -19.44
C SER A 367 12.23 9.94 -19.17
N GLY A 368 12.46 10.29 -17.90
CA GLY A 368 12.71 11.65 -17.43
C GLY A 368 11.67 12.18 -16.45
N ALA A 369 11.80 13.45 -16.08
CA ALA A 369 11.10 14.08 -14.94
C ALA A 369 9.57 14.00 -15.00
N GLY A 370 8.97 13.86 -16.19
CA GLY A 370 7.51 13.75 -16.36
C GLY A 370 7.00 12.32 -16.50
N ASN A 371 7.87 11.31 -16.45
CA ASN A 371 7.46 9.92 -16.58
C ASN A 371 6.56 9.48 -15.42
N SER A 372 5.47 8.79 -15.72
CA SER A 372 4.49 8.34 -14.72
C SER A 372 5.08 7.38 -13.69
N LEU A 373 6.15 6.64 -14.05
CA LEU A 373 6.88 5.74 -13.16
C LEU A 373 7.96 6.46 -12.33
N GLY A 374 8.13 7.79 -12.53
CA GLY A 374 9.26 8.51 -11.96
C GLY A 374 10.60 7.98 -12.48
N SER A 375 11.61 7.94 -11.60
CA SER A 375 12.98 7.58 -11.95
C SER A 375 13.33 6.12 -11.69
N ILE A 376 12.51 5.39 -10.92
CA ILE A 376 12.74 3.97 -10.57
C ILE A 376 11.46 3.17 -10.72
N ARG A 377 11.59 1.97 -11.33
CA ARG A 377 10.63 0.88 -11.25
C ARG A 377 11.28 -0.32 -10.57
N ILE A 378 10.59 -0.88 -9.58
CA ILE A 378 10.97 -2.13 -8.90
C ILE A 378 10.20 -3.25 -9.59
N ALA A 379 10.93 -4.07 -10.35
CA ALA A 379 10.36 -5.13 -11.17
C ALA A 379 10.07 -6.38 -10.34
N MET A 380 8.82 -6.84 -10.38
CA MET A 380 8.32 -8.05 -9.74
C MET A 380 7.43 -8.82 -10.74
N PRO A 381 7.99 -9.63 -11.63
CA PRO A 381 7.23 -10.30 -12.67
C PRO A 381 6.04 -11.08 -12.12
N ASN A 382 4.84 -10.80 -12.67
CA ASN A 382 3.59 -11.42 -12.25
C ASN A 382 2.53 -11.34 -13.38
N LYS A 383 1.45 -12.14 -13.24
CA LYS A 383 0.39 -12.22 -14.26
C LYS A 383 -0.51 -10.98 -14.34
N LEU A 384 -0.53 -10.15 -13.29
CA LEU A 384 -1.37 -8.95 -13.21
C LEU A 384 -0.64 -7.70 -13.69
N ALA A 385 0.65 -7.82 -14.10
CA ALA A 385 1.48 -6.74 -14.60
C ALA A 385 1.59 -5.53 -13.66
N VAL A 386 1.44 -5.75 -12.34
CA VAL A 386 1.64 -4.73 -11.31
C VAL A 386 3.08 -4.70 -10.81
N TYR A 387 3.52 -3.56 -10.31
CA TYR A 387 4.88 -3.34 -9.80
C TYR A 387 4.90 -2.19 -8.80
N MET A 388 6.03 -2.03 -8.10
CA MET A 388 6.29 -0.83 -7.28
C MET A 388 7.12 0.17 -8.07
N HIS A 389 6.93 1.47 -7.84
CA HIS A 389 7.65 2.49 -8.59
C HIS A 389 7.67 3.86 -7.91
N ASP A 390 8.49 4.73 -8.44
CA ASP A 390 8.54 6.15 -8.13
C ASP A 390 7.35 6.92 -8.73
N THR A 391 7.25 8.21 -8.46
CA THR A 391 6.26 9.11 -9.07
C THR A 391 6.76 10.56 -9.08
N PRO A 392 6.49 11.34 -10.15
CA PRO A 392 6.73 12.77 -10.12
C PRO A 392 5.78 13.53 -9.19
N SER A 393 4.66 12.94 -8.82
CA SER A 393 3.62 13.54 -7.98
C SER A 393 3.87 13.30 -6.49
N LYS A 394 5.02 13.73 -5.96
CA LYS A 394 5.45 13.49 -4.57
C LYS A 394 4.46 13.99 -3.51
N ARG A 395 3.69 15.06 -3.81
CA ARG A 395 2.68 15.61 -2.90
C ARG A 395 1.58 14.61 -2.49
N LEU A 396 1.39 13.54 -3.26
CA LEU A 396 0.38 12.52 -2.94
C LEU A 396 0.70 11.78 -1.63
N PHE A 397 1.98 11.67 -1.28
CA PHE A 397 2.40 11.01 -0.05
C PHE A 397 2.06 11.79 1.23
N SER A 398 1.83 13.10 1.12
CA SER A 398 1.46 13.96 2.26
C SER A 398 -0.04 13.93 2.58
N SER A 399 -0.87 13.25 1.78
CA SER A 399 -2.31 13.10 2.03
C SER A 399 -2.62 11.92 2.93
N ASP A 400 -3.69 12.01 3.72
CA ASP A 400 -4.23 10.86 4.45
C ASP A 400 -4.84 9.83 3.51
N TYR A 401 -5.62 10.27 2.52
CA TYR A 401 -6.17 9.41 1.48
C TYR A 401 -5.12 9.16 0.39
N ARG A 402 -4.70 7.92 0.22
CA ARG A 402 -3.63 7.52 -0.70
C ARG A 402 -4.02 6.37 -1.64
N PHE A 403 -5.30 6.20 -1.92
CA PHE A 403 -5.86 5.22 -2.86
C PHE A 403 -6.12 5.92 -4.19
N LEU A 404 -5.05 6.12 -4.99
CA LEU A 404 -5.03 7.05 -6.13
C LEU A 404 -4.23 6.51 -7.33
N SER A 405 -3.86 5.22 -7.36
CA SER A 405 -3.17 4.62 -8.48
C SER A 405 -4.10 3.70 -9.28
N HIS A 406 -3.61 3.22 -10.44
CA HIS A 406 -4.29 2.21 -11.25
C HIS A 406 -3.81 0.79 -10.90
N GLY A 407 -3.62 0.50 -9.61
CA GLY A 407 -3.26 -0.83 -9.11
C GLY A 407 -1.78 -1.00 -8.75
N CYS A 408 -0.84 -0.30 -9.41
CA CYS A 408 0.57 -0.30 -9.02
C CYS A 408 0.80 0.49 -7.72
N VAL A 409 1.87 0.18 -6.99
CA VAL A 409 2.21 0.82 -5.72
C VAL A 409 3.30 1.86 -5.90
N ARG A 410 2.99 3.13 -5.65
CA ARG A 410 3.98 4.22 -5.61
C ARG A 410 4.58 4.28 -4.22
N VAL A 411 5.91 4.38 -4.13
CA VAL A 411 6.64 4.32 -2.85
C VAL A 411 7.34 5.66 -2.58
N GLU A 412 7.07 6.25 -1.40
CA GLU A 412 7.87 7.36 -0.89
C GLU A 412 9.23 6.81 -0.43
N GLY A 413 10.33 7.52 -0.74
CA GLY A 413 11.66 7.01 -0.38
C GLY A 413 12.10 5.79 -1.19
N VAL A 414 11.57 5.63 -2.41
CA VAL A 414 11.85 4.48 -3.31
C VAL A 414 13.35 4.27 -3.56
N TYR A 415 14.19 5.32 -3.46
CA TYR A 415 15.64 5.21 -3.63
C TYR A 415 16.30 4.44 -2.49
N ASP A 416 15.82 4.64 -1.25
CA ASP A 416 16.30 3.92 -0.07
C ASP A 416 15.87 2.44 -0.15
N LEU A 417 14.63 2.17 -0.57
CA LEU A 417 14.16 0.81 -0.82
C LEU A 417 14.96 0.13 -1.94
N ALA A 418 15.26 0.84 -3.03
CA ALA A 418 16.04 0.28 -4.14
C ALA A 418 17.49 -0.01 -3.71
N ALA A 419 18.13 0.87 -2.94
CA ALA A 419 19.46 0.66 -2.41
C ALA A 419 19.52 -0.59 -1.49
N TRP A 420 18.55 -0.71 -0.56
CA TRP A 420 18.41 -1.89 0.27
C TRP A 420 18.21 -3.18 -0.55
N LEU A 421 17.37 -3.15 -1.59
CA LEU A 421 17.16 -4.32 -2.46
C LEU A 421 18.41 -4.70 -3.25
N LEU A 422 19.28 -3.75 -3.59
CA LEU A 422 20.50 -3.94 -4.37
C LEU A 422 21.72 -4.26 -3.50
N GLU A 423 21.59 -4.43 -2.19
CA GLU A 423 22.70 -4.86 -1.36
C GLU A 423 23.35 -6.13 -1.89
N GLY A 424 24.69 -6.13 -1.95
CA GLY A 424 25.48 -7.21 -2.53
C GLY A 424 25.61 -7.16 -4.06
N VAL A 425 24.99 -6.17 -4.74
CA VAL A 425 25.19 -5.90 -6.17
C VAL A 425 26.18 -4.77 -6.34
N GLN A 426 27.21 -4.97 -7.17
CA GLN A 426 28.17 -3.92 -7.52
C GLN A 426 27.76 -3.23 -8.84
N HIS A 427 28.00 -1.93 -8.94
CA HIS A 427 27.85 -1.21 -10.21
C HIS A 427 29.12 -1.36 -11.11
N SER A 428 28.99 -1.04 -12.39
CA SER A 428 30.05 -1.24 -13.40
C SER A 428 31.36 -0.51 -13.09
N GLY A 429 31.31 0.59 -12.35
CA GLY A 429 32.50 1.34 -11.87
C GLY A 429 33.14 0.79 -10.58
N GLY A 430 32.62 -0.32 -10.02
CA GLY A 430 33.01 -0.86 -8.72
C GLY A 430 32.38 -0.09 -7.56
N GLY A 431 31.96 -0.80 -6.52
CA GLY A 431 31.24 -0.25 -5.36
C GLY A 431 29.78 -0.66 -5.28
N ALA A 432 29.15 -0.39 -4.14
CA ALA A 432 27.76 -0.76 -3.87
C ALA A 432 26.78 0.20 -4.52
N TRP A 433 25.60 -0.31 -4.85
CA TRP A 433 24.45 0.49 -5.24
C TRP A 433 23.79 1.13 -4.01
N ASP A 434 24.46 2.12 -3.43
CA ASP A 434 23.84 2.94 -2.40
C ASP A 434 22.92 4.03 -3.00
N LYS A 435 22.27 4.80 -2.14
CA LYS A 435 21.38 5.90 -2.58
C LYS A 435 22.13 6.94 -3.44
N HIS A 436 23.38 7.21 -3.15
CA HIS A 436 24.17 8.18 -3.89
C HIS A 436 24.48 7.70 -5.31
N ALA A 437 24.93 6.45 -5.46
CA ALA A 437 25.16 5.82 -6.75
C ALA A 437 23.88 5.77 -7.60
N LEU A 438 22.72 5.42 -6.98
CA LEU A 438 21.42 5.46 -7.64
C LEU A 438 21.08 6.87 -8.17
N LEU A 439 21.29 7.90 -7.34
CA LEU A 439 20.99 9.28 -7.74
C LEU A 439 21.92 9.76 -8.88
N GLN A 440 23.20 9.34 -8.88
CA GLN A 440 24.12 9.60 -9.98
C GLN A 440 23.68 8.92 -11.29
N ALA A 441 23.30 7.64 -11.21
CA ALA A 441 22.79 6.91 -12.38
C ALA A 441 21.48 7.52 -12.91
N ILE A 442 20.58 7.96 -12.03
CA ILE A 442 19.38 8.68 -12.44
C ILE A 442 19.72 9.99 -13.14
N ALA A 443 20.70 10.74 -12.62
CA ALA A 443 21.11 12.05 -13.17
C ALA A 443 21.77 11.93 -14.55
N SER A 444 22.37 10.79 -14.90
CA SER A 444 22.91 10.54 -16.25
C SER A 444 21.81 10.57 -17.33
N GLY A 445 20.55 10.30 -16.95
CA GLY A 445 19.43 10.17 -17.88
C GLY A 445 19.41 8.84 -18.65
N GLU A 446 20.46 8.04 -18.52
CA GLU A 446 20.53 6.74 -19.18
C GLU A 446 19.64 5.71 -18.52
N ARG A 447 19.10 4.81 -19.31
CA ARG A 447 18.30 3.71 -18.84
C ARG A 447 19.20 2.55 -18.42
N GLU A 448 19.00 2.06 -17.20
CA GLU A 448 19.72 0.89 -16.71
C GLU A 448 18.76 -0.10 -16.04
N ASP A 449 18.94 -1.39 -16.31
CA ASP A 449 18.17 -2.49 -15.74
C ASP A 449 19.12 -3.34 -14.88
N ILE A 450 19.03 -3.18 -13.53
CA ILE A 450 19.94 -3.82 -12.58
C ILE A 450 19.23 -5.01 -11.96
N ARG A 451 19.79 -6.21 -12.15
CA ARG A 451 19.27 -7.44 -11.51
C ARG A 451 19.73 -7.53 -10.07
N LEU A 452 18.83 -7.97 -9.19
CA LEU A 452 19.19 -8.27 -7.81
C LEU A 452 20.11 -9.49 -7.76
N ALA A 453 21.05 -9.53 -6.79
CA ALA A 453 21.91 -10.69 -6.54
C ALA A 453 21.06 -11.96 -6.23
N ARG A 454 19.98 -11.76 -5.47
CA ARG A 454 18.96 -12.78 -5.19
C ARG A 454 17.58 -12.14 -5.27
N PRO A 455 16.59 -12.78 -5.94
CA PRO A 455 15.23 -12.28 -5.91
C PRO A 455 14.67 -12.18 -4.49
N VAL A 456 14.07 -11.05 -4.14
CA VAL A 456 13.50 -10.80 -2.82
C VAL A 456 11.98 -11.09 -2.85
N PRO A 457 11.45 -11.97 -1.99
CA PRO A 457 10.02 -12.23 -1.89
C PRO A 457 9.25 -10.95 -1.59
N VAL A 458 8.10 -10.78 -2.21
CA VAL A 458 7.19 -9.65 -1.96
C VAL A 458 5.75 -10.16 -1.94
N ILE A 459 5.00 -9.66 -0.96
CA ILE A 459 3.57 -9.94 -0.84
C ILE A 459 2.80 -8.64 -0.67
N TRP A 460 1.70 -8.50 -1.39
CA TRP A 460 0.69 -7.46 -1.17
C TRP A 460 -0.54 -8.11 -0.59
N LEU A 461 -1.11 -7.53 0.45
CA LEU A 461 -2.22 -8.05 1.21
C LEU A 461 -3.26 -6.96 1.48
N TYR A 462 -4.51 -7.36 1.53
CA TYR A 462 -5.59 -6.47 1.96
C TYR A 462 -6.06 -6.87 3.37
N MET A 463 -5.41 -6.34 4.41
CA MET A 463 -5.75 -6.60 5.81
C MET A 463 -6.26 -5.32 6.47
N THR A 464 -7.55 -5.28 6.76
CA THR A 464 -8.22 -4.17 7.45
C THR A 464 -8.22 -4.33 8.97
N GLY A 465 -8.15 -5.57 9.46
CA GLY A 465 -7.92 -5.93 10.85
C GLY A 465 -6.92 -7.08 10.93
N TRP A 466 -5.88 -6.96 11.76
CA TRP A 466 -4.90 -8.03 11.97
C TRP A 466 -4.27 -7.93 13.34
N ALA A 467 -3.67 -9.01 13.81
CA ALA A 467 -2.91 -9.02 15.03
C ALA A 467 -1.44 -9.37 14.79
N SER A 468 -0.55 -8.66 15.47
CA SER A 468 0.88 -8.95 15.55
C SER A 468 1.13 -10.13 16.50
N ALA A 469 2.34 -10.70 16.49
CA ALA A 469 2.70 -11.85 17.33
C ALA A 469 2.58 -11.58 18.83
N ASP A 470 2.79 -10.34 19.26
CA ASP A 470 2.62 -9.87 20.65
C ASP A 470 1.15 -9.72 21.09
N GLY A 471 0.20 -9.98 20.16
CA GLY A 471 -1.23 -9.84 20.41
C GLY A 471 -1.81 -8.45 20.17
N THR A 472 -1.01 -7.48 19.78
CA THR A 472 -1.50 -6.14 19.44
C THR A 472 -2.40 -6.21 18.19
N VAL A 473 -3.65 -5.75 18.33
CA VAL A 473 -4.65 -5.77 17.26
C VAL A 473 -4.68 -4.43 16.54
N HIS A 474 -4.52 -4.45 15.24
CA HIS A 474 -4.44 -3.28 14.38
C HIS A 474 -5.64 -3.18 13.45
N PHE A 475 -6.06 -1.95 13.13
CA PHE A 475 -7.16 -1.70 12.19
C PHE A 475 -6.85 -0.61 11.19
N ARG A 476 -7.41 -0.73 9.99
CA ARG A 476 -7.45 0.28 8.94
C ARG A 476 -8.84 0.33 8.33
N ASP A 477 -9.18 1.44 7.67
CA ASP A 477 -10.46 1.55 6.97
C ASP A 477 -10.54 0.55 5.80
N ASP A 478 -11.72 -0.08 5.61
CA ASP A 478 -12.04 -0.90 4.44
C ASP A 478 -12.37 0.01 3.25
N VAL A 479 -11.35 0.60 2.63
CA VAL A 479 -11.53 1.57 1.53
C VAL A 479 -12.11 0.92 0.29
N TYR A 480 -11.82 -0.37 0.05
CA TYR A 480 -12.35 -1.09 -1.11
C TYR A 480 -13.75 -1.67 -0.87
N GLY A 481 -14.26 -1.65 0.35
CA GLY A 481 -15.58 -2.18 0.72
C GLY A 481 -15.71 -3.68 0.46
N ILE A 482 -14.66 -4.47 0.74
CA ILE A 482 -14.66 -5.91 0.42
C ILE A 482 -14.69 -6.83 1.65
N ASP A 483 -14.75 -6.28 2.85
CA ASP A 483 -14.83 -7.11 4.05
C ASP A 483 -16.19 -7.81 4.16
N ASP A 484 -17.27 -7.14 3.80
CA ASP A 484 -18.62 -7.71 3.84
C ASP A 484 -18.89 -8.70 2.68
N SER A 485 -18.26 -8.52 1.52
CA SER A 485 -18.43 -9.41 0.36
C SER A 485 -17.93 -10.84 0.63
N ALA A 486 -16.95 -11.01 1.52
CA ALA A 486 -16.46 -12.31 1.92
C ALA A 486 -17.47 -13.16 2.71
N GLN A 487 -18.50 -12.53 3.32
CA GLN A 487 -19.58 -13.25 4.03
C GLN A 487 -20.60 -13.84 3.06
N THR A 488 -20.89 -13.13 1.95
CA THR A 488 -21.89 -13.57 0.95
C THR A 488 -21.45 -14.87 0.26
N THR A 489 -20.15 -15.07 0.05
CA THR A 489 -19.62 -16.30 -0.60
C THR A 489 -19.65 -17.51 0.33
N ALA A 490 -19.43 -17.32 1.63
CA ALA A 490 -19.49 -18.40 2.63
C ALA A 490 -20.93 -18.87 2.92
N GLN A 491 -21.92 -17.98 2.82
CA GLN A 491 -23.35 -18.31 2.98
C GLN A 491 -23.97 -18.97 1.77
N ALA A 492 -23.31 -18.86 0.58
CA ALA A 492 -23.77 -19.44 -0.68
C ALA A 492 -23.31 -20.90 -0.90
N GLN A 493 -22.52 -21.50 -0.01
CA GLN A 493 -22.23 -22.93 -0.08
C GLN A 493 -23.42 -23.70 0.51
N PRO A 494 -24.16 -24.51 -0.28
CA PRO A 494 -25.22 -25.35 0.25
C PRO A 494 -24.60 -26.35 1.22
N GLN A 495 -25.13 -26.40 2.43
CA GLN A 495 -24.82 -27.48 3.38
C GLN A 495 -25.09 -28.80 2.64
N ALA A 496 -24.05 -29.58 2.41
CA ALA A 496 -24.18 -30.92 1.89
C ALA A 496 -25.02 -31.73 2.88
N THR A 497 -26.27 -31.93 2.54
CA THR A 497 -27.16 -32.87 3.24
C THR A 497 -26.59 -34.26 3.05
N THR A 498 -25.94 -34.77 4.07
CA THR A 498 -25.64 -36.20 4.22
C THR A 498 -26.97 -36.95 4.29
N ARG A 499 -27.23 -37.73 3.27
CA ARG A 499 -28.18 -38.85 3.31
C ARG A 499 -27.43 -40.18 3.40
#